data_9a9015e1c82ecec0ee6aa78db9b2d3f0
#
_entry.id   9a9015e1c82ecec0ee6aa78db9b2d3f0
#
_cell.length_a   1.000
_cell.length_b   1.000
_cell.length_c   1.000
_cell.angle_alpha   90.00
_cell.angle_beta   90.00
_cell.angle_gamma   90.00
#
_symmetry.space_group_name_H-M   'P 1'
#
loop_
_entity.id
_entity.type
_entity.pdbx_description
1 polymer ?
#
loop_
_entity_poly.entity_id
_entity_poly.type
_entity_poly.pdbx_seq_one_letter_code
_entity_poly.pdbx_strand_id
1 'polypeptide(L)'
;MATRKRTTKTTRNAKKPLAEYKRKRDFTRTAEPSGAGASRRSGRGLRFVIQKHAASHLHFDFRLELDGVMKSWAVPKGPSYDPSVRRLAMEVEDHPIEYNTFEGTIPKGQYGGGTVMIWDRGTYDAEDGGGVESLREGYARGDLKIVMRGKRMHGGWVLVRMRREGERAQWLLIKHRDETADAKYDVVADEMTSAVSGRTMEEIATRKGRVWQSNRDSSEEPKKKPASKKKVAGARKRPATTGRRTSVAASRRKPSSPRARRSTRSTS
;
A
#
# COMPACT_ATOMS: atom_id res chain seq x y z
N MET A 1 -26.57 -1.31 -58.05
CA MET A 1 -27.04 -1.39 -56.64
C MET A 1 -25.86 -1.00 -55.75
N ALA A 2 -25.93 0.20 -55.11
CA ALA A 2 -24.84 0.74 -54.32
C ALA A 2 -25.11 0.50 -52.83
N THR A 3 -24.27 -0.28 -52.17
CA THR A 3 -24.37 -0.59 -50.74
C THR A 3 -23.78 0.54 -49.90
N ARG A 4 -24.66 1.24 -49.24
CA ARG A 4 -24.33 2.39 -48.36
C ARG A 4 -23.82 1.89 -47.02
N LYS A 5 -22.51 1.96 -46.78
CA LYS A 5 -21.88 1.69 -45.46
C LYS A 5 -22.32 2.78 -44.46
N ARG A 6 -23.09 2.35 -43.50
CA ARG A 6 -23.55 3.18 -42.36
C ARG A 6 -22.46 3.15 -41.27
N THR A 7 -21.60 4.14 -41.25
CA THR A 7 -20.63 4.38 -40.18
C THR A 7 -21.36 4.98 -38.99
N THR A 8 -21.60 4.18 -37.96
CA THR A 8 -22.08 4.67 -36.67
C THR A 8 -20.91 5.29 -35.90
N LYS A 9 -20.86 6.60 -35.90
CA LYS A 9 -19.99 7.38 -35.05
C LYS A 9 -20.53 7.34 -33.61
N THR A 10 -20.07 6.37 -32.80
CA THR A 10 -20.32 6.39 -31.35
C THR A 10 -19.27 7.31 -30.71
N THR A 11 -19.56 8.59 -30.63
CA THR A 11 -18.81 9.52 -29.77
C THR A 11 -19.13 9.20 -28.32
N ARG A 12 -18.42 8.25 -27.72
CA ARG A 12 -18.34 8.14 -26.26
C ARG A 12 -17.65 9.39 -25.76
N ASN A 13 -18.40 10.23 -25.04
CA ASN A 13 -17.87 11.31 -24.21
C ASN A 13 -16.97 10.65 -23.15
N ALA A 14 -15.68 10.51 -23.46
CA ALA A 14 -14.70 9.98 -22.53
C ALA A 14 -14.57 10.99 -21.40
N LYS A 15 -15.24 10.75 -20.28
CA LYS A 15 -15.03 11.52 -19.03
C LYS A 15 -13.54 11.51 -18.78
N LYS A 16 -12.94 12.70 -18.59
CA LYS A 16 -11.51 12.83 -18.27
C LYS A 16 -11.23 11.97 -17.02
N PRO A 17 -10.25 11.06 -17.07
CA PRO A 17 -9.85 10.30 -15.88
C PRO A 17 -9.62 11.27 -14.72
N LEU A 18 -10.00 10.90 -13.50
CA LEU A 18 -9.86 11.71 -12.28
C LEU A 18 -10.77 12.96 -12.18
N ALA A 19 -11.70 13.22 -13.11
CA ALA A 19 -12.58 14.39 -13.01
C ALA A 19 -13.44 14.34 -11.73
N GLU A 20 -14.01 13.17 -11.41
CA GLU A 20 -14.82 12.99 -10.20
C GLU A 20 -13.96 13.04 -8.94
N TYR A 21 -12.78 12.43 -8.95
CA TYR A 21 -11.80 12.51 -7.88
C TYR A 21 -11.47 13.95 -7.52
N LYS A 22 -11.13 14.76 -8.54
CA LYS A 22 -10.78 16.19 -8.36
C LYS A 22 -11.95 17.04 -7.90
N ARG A 23 -13.17 16.75 -8.39
CA ARG A 23 -14.38 17.48 -7.99
C ARG A 23 -14.74 17.33 -6.51
N LYS A 24 -14.41 16.17 -5.91
CA LYS A 24 -14.73 15.82 -4.51
C LYS A 24 -13.71 16.34 -3.49
N ARG A 25 -12.58 16.92 -3.92
CA ARG A 25 -11.44 17.23 -3.04
C ARG A 25 -11.01 18.69 -3.15
N ASP A 26 -10.64 19.24 -2.00
CA ASP A 26 -9.96 20.53 -1.88
C ASP A 26 -8.49 20.28 -1.52
N PHE A 27 -7.62 20.31 -2.53
CA PHE A 27 -6.19 20.01 -2.39
C PHE A 27 -5.41 21.08 -1.63
N THR A 28 -6.04 22.19 -1.24
CA THR A 28 -5.44 23.16 -0.31
C THR A 28 -5.59 22.72 1.15
N ARG A 29 -6.50 21.78 1.42
CA ARG A 29 -6.89 21.32 2.75
C ARG A 29 -6.60 19.85 3.02
N THR A 30 -6.30 19.06 1.99
CA THR A 30 -5.95 17.64 2.12
C THR A 30 -4.54 17.37 1.61
N ALA A 31 -3.86 16.40 2.24
CA ALA A 31 -2.56 15.91 1.81
C ALA A 31 -2.65 14.86 0.69
N GLU A 32 -3.86 14.56 0.20
CA GLU A 32 -4.06 13.58 -0.85
C GLU A 32 -3.41 14.02 -2.18
N PRO A 33 -2.86 13.06 -2.98
CA PRO A 33 -2.28 13.35 -4.27
C PRO A 33 -3.29 13.99 -5.24
N SER A 34 -2.93 15.12 -5.86
CA SER A 34 -3.81 15.78 -6.85
C SER A 34 -3.84 15.10 -8.22
N GLY A 35 -2.94 14.14 -8.46
CA GLY A 35 -2.78 13.52 -9.78
C GLY A 35 -2.15 14.45 -10.81
N ALA A 36 -1.37 15.44 -10.36
CA ALA A 36 -0.61 16.35 -11.24
C ALA A 36 0.80 15.81 -11.56
N GLY A 37 1.28 14.81 -10.79
CA GLY A 37 2.58 14.20 -10.98
C GLY A 37 2.62 13.27 -12.20
N ALA A 38 3.72 13.30 -12.94
CA ALA A 38 3.98 12.30 -13.98
C ALA A 38 4.27 10.96 -13.30
N SER A 39 3.34 10.01 -13.39
CA SER A 39 3.57 8.66 -12.92
C SER A 39 4.65 8.00 -13.76
N ARG A 40 5.90 7.99 -13.27
CA ARG A 40 6.96 7.17 -13.86
C ARG A 40 6.61 5.71 -13.60
N ARG A 41 6.37 4.95 -14.67
CA ARG A 41 6.36 3.48 -14.61
C ARG A 41 7.77 3.03 -14.17
N SER A 42 7.92 2.62 -12.92
CA SER A 42 9.13 1.95 -12.45
C SER A 42 8.80 0.48 -12.24
N GLY A 43 9.29 -0.38 -13.11
CA GLY A 43 9.20 -1.82 -12.94
C GLY A 43 8.32 -2.54 -13.96
N ARG A 44 8.43 -3.87 -13.96
CA ARG A 44 7.58 -4.79 -14.72
C ARG A 44 6.29 -5.06 -13.94
N GLY A 45 5.15 -4.97 -14.60
CA GLY A 45 3.82 -5.27 -14.03
C GLY A 45 3.04 -4.02 -13.59
N LEU A 46 1.72 -4.19 -13.49
CA LEU A 46 0.80 -3.19 -12.98
C LEU A 46 0.79 -3.21 -11.45
N ARG A 47 0.57 -2.07 -10.83
CA ARG A 47 0.61 -1.93 -9.36
C ARG A 47 -0.77 -2.10 -8.76
N PHE A 48 -0.80 -2.62 -7.55
CA PHE A 48 -1.96 -2.53 -6.69
C PHE A 48 -1.59 -1.95 -5.32
N VAL A 49 -2.58 -1.41 -4.64
CA VAL A 49 -2.51 -1.06 -3.22
C VAL A 49 -3.83 -1.40 -2.55
N ILE A 50 -3.74 -1.88 -1.33
CA ILE A 50 -4.86 -2.02 -0.41
C ILE A 50 -4.61 -1.11 0.78
N GLN A 51 -5.54 -0.21 1.04
CA GLN A 51 -5.42 0.74 2.14
C GLN A 51 -6.52 0.47 3.18
N LYS A 52 -6.12 0.17 4.42
CA LYS A 52 -7.05 0.14 5.56
C LYS A 52 -7.39 1.56 5.93
N HIS A 53 -8.67 1.90 5.88
CA HIS A 53 -9.15 3.28 6.01
C HIS A 53 -10.16 3.39 7.14
N ALA A 54 -9.75 4.09 8.20
CA ALA A 54 -10.61 4.45 9.33
C ALA A 54 -11.30 5.79 9.07
N ALA A 55 -12.32 5.78 8.20
CA ALA A 55 -13.21 6.90 7.92
C ALA A 55 -14.43 6.89 8.89
N SER A 56 -15.62 7.24 8.42
CA SER A 56 -16.86 7.06 9.21
C SER A 56 -17.11 5.60 9.60
N HIS A 57 -16.70 4.68 8.73
CA HIS A 57 -16.67 3.24 8.97
C HIS A 57 -15.32 2.68 8.50
N LEU A 58 -14.79 1.71 9.24
CA LEU A 58 -13.59 1.01 8.83
C LEU A 58 -13.85 0.19 7.58
N HIS A 59 -13.02 0.33 6.56
CA HIS A 59 -13.06 -0.44 5.33
C HIS A 59 -11.66 -0.57 4.71
N PHE A 60 -11.56 -1.35 3.65
CA PHE A 60 -10.34 -1.52 2.88
C PHE A 60 -10.57 -0.99 1.47
N ASP A 61 -9.79 0.00 1.07
CA ASP A 61 -9.76 0.50 -0.29
C ASP A 61 -8.85 -0.41 -1.13
N PHE A 62 -9.43 -1.17 -2.04
CA PHE A 62 -8.74 -2.03 -2.99
C PHE A 62 -8.55 -1.29 -4.30
N ARG A 63 -7.31 -1.11 -4.75
CA ARG A 63 -6.99 -0.29 -5.93
C ARG A 63 -6.04 -1.01 -6.87
N LEU A 64 -6.38 -1.01 -8.16
CA LEU A 64 -5.64 -1.65 -9.26
C LEU A 64 -5.27 -0.60 -10.31
N GLU A 65 -3.99 -0.51 -10.66
CA GLU A 65 -3.50 0.33 -11.75
C GLU A 65 -3.99 -0.19 -13.10
N LEU A 66 -4.82 0.57 -13.80
CA LEU A 66 -5.26 0.26 -15.16
C LEU A 66 -5.49 1.57 -15.92
N ASP A 67 -5.00 1.64 -17.16
CA ASP A 67 -5.17 2.81 -18.05
C ASP A 67 -4.72 4.16 -17.43
N GLY A 68 -3.62 4.12 -16.66
CA GLY A 68 -3.03 5.34 -16.09
C GLY A 68 -3.72 5.89 -14.86
N VAL A 69 -4.67 5.16 -14.26
CA VAL A 69 -5.35 5.47 -13.00
C VAL A 69 -5.39 4.25 -12.09
N MET A 70 -5.78 4.44 -10.84
CA MET A 70 -6.10 3.37 -9.90
C MET A 70 -7.60 3.13 -9.92
N LYS A 71 -8.08 2.06 -10.58
CA LYS A 71 -9.44 1.54 -10.43
C LYS A 71 -9.66 1.16 -8.99
N SER A 72 -10.77 1.58 -8.38
CA SER A 72 -10.88 1.57 -6.92
C SER A 72 -12.21 1.01 -6.44
N TRP A 73 -12.14 0.19 -5.37
CA TRP A 73 -13.30 -0.39 -4.70
C TRP A 73 -13.15 -0.26 -3.18
N ALA A 74 -14.22 0.12 -2.50
CA ALA A 74 -14.31 0.02 -1.04
C ALA A 74 -14.82 -1.37 -0.66
N VAL A 75 -14.06 -2.10 0.16
CA VAL A 75 -14.36 -3.45 0.65
C VAL A 75 -14.57 -3.39 2.17
N PRO A 76 -15.83 -3.34 2.66
CA PRO A 76 -16.11 -3.07 4.07
C PRO A 76 -15.52 -4.09 5.06
N LYS A 77 -15.45 -5.36 4.66
CA LYS A 77 -14.94 -6.45 5.51
C LYS A 77 -13.50 -6.87 5.15
N GLY A 78 -12.86 -6.16 4.20
CA GLY A 78 -11.54 -6.55 3.68
C GLY A 78 -11.55 -7.86 2.89
N PRO A 79 -10.39 -8.30 2.38
CA PRO A 79 -10.26 -9.56 1.64
C PRO A 79 -10.41 -10.80 2.55
N SER A 80 -10.60 -11.97 1.95
CA SER A 80 -10.59 -13.26 2.64
C SER A 80 -9.90 -14.29 1.77
N TYR A 81 -9.03 -15.09 2.37
CA TYR A 81 -8.36 -16.21 1.71
C TYR A 81 -9.23 -17.46 1.57
N ASP A 82 -10.43 -17.45 2.18
CA ASP A 82 -11.43 -18.51 2.01
C ASP A 82 -12.17 -18.34 0.67
N PRO A 83 -12.03 -19.28 -0.29
CA PRO A 83 -12.70 -19.21 -1.59
C PRO A 83 -14.23 -19.31 -1.53
N SER A 84 -14.81 -19.72 -0.40
CA SER A 84 -16.26 -19.75 -0.20
C SER A 84 -16.82 -18.37 0.16
N VAL A 85 -15.97 -17.46 0.65
CA VAL A 85 -16.36 -16.12 1.09
C VAL A 85 -16.37 -15.14 -0.08
N ARG A 86 -17.49 -14.43 -0.23
CA ARG A 86 -17.69 -13.37 -1.22
C ARG A 86 -17.72 -12.03 -0.53
N ARG A 87 -16.70 -11.21 -0.73
CA ARG A 87 -16.61 -9.88 -0.12
C ARG A 87 -17.20 -8.83 -1.03
N LEU A 88 -18.18 -8.08 -0.52
CA LEU A 88 -18.71 -6.91 -1.24
C LEU A 88 -17.56 -5.92 -1.51
N ALA A 89 -17.46 -5.47 -2.76
CA ALA A 89 -16.53 -4.45 -3.23
C ALA A 89 -17.34 -3.39 -3.99
N MET A 90 -17.48 -2.21 -3.40
CA MET A 90 -18.24 -1.12 -4.00
C MET A 90 -17.32 -0.26 -4.85
N GLU A 91 -17.56 -0.20 -6.15
CA GLU A 91 -16.77 0.63 -7.05
C GLU A 91 -16.92 2.10 -6.69
N VAL A 92 -15.80 2.80 -6.60
CA VAL A 92 -15.72 4.23 -6.33
C VAL A 92 -14.98 4.93 -7.47
N GLU A 93 -14.80 6.24 -7.36
CA GLU A 93 -14.09 7.00 -8.39
C GLU A 93 -12.64 6.53 -8.56
N ASP A 94 -12.13 6.65 -9.80
CA ASP A 94 -10.72 6.42 -10.11
C ASP A 94 -9.81 7.36 -9.31
N HIS A 95 -8.70 6.83 -8.78
CA HIS A 95 -7.70 7.60 -8.04
C HIS A 95 -6.42 7.78 -8.85
N PRO A 96 -5.61 8.81 -8.56
CA PRO A 96 -4.32 8.98 -9.22
C PRO A 96 -3.33 7.87 -8.82
N ILE A 97 -2.38 7.58 -9.69
CA ILE A 97 -1.36 6.53 -9.46
C ILE A 97 -0.54 6.81 -8.19
N GLU A 98 -0.29 8.07 -7.88
CA GLU A 98 0.45 8.50 -6.69
C GLU A 98 -0.23 8.06 -5.39
N TYR A 99 -1.54 7.76 -5.43
CA TYR A 99 -2.28 7.25 -4.28
C TYR A 99 -1.74 5.89 -3.79
N ASN A 100 -1.03 5.16 -4.66
CA ASN A 100 -0.34 3.90 -4.34
C ASN A 100 0.72 4.04 -3.22
N THR A 101 1.13 5.26 -2.90
CA THR A 101 2.10 5.57 -1.83
C THR A 101 1.53 6.43 -0.72
N PHE A 102 0.24 6.72 -0.75
CA PHE A 102 -0.40 7.59 0.23
C PHE A 102 -0.69 6.84 1.53
N GLU A 103 -0.08 7.28 2.63
CA GLU A 103 -0.35 6.85 4.00
C GLU A 103 -0.37 8.09 4.91
N GLY A 104 -1.45 8.30 5.66
CA GLY A 104 -1.59 9.47 6.52
C GLY A 104 -3.04 9.74 6.93
N THR A 105 -3.30 10.94 7.44
CA THR A 105 -4.64 11.34 7.88
C THR A 105 -5.22 12.40 6.94
N ILE A 106 -6.42 12.12 6.41
CA ILE A 106 -7.26 13.08 5.69
C ILE A 106 -8.05 13.87 6.73
N PRO A 107 -8.03 15.21 6.71
CA PRO A 107 -8.68 16.01 7.75
C PRO A 107 -10.19 15.73 7.85
N LYS A 108 -10.72 15.81 9.07
CA LYS A 108 -12.17 15.74 9.30
C LYS A 108 -12.90 16.83 8.50
N GLY A 109 -14.05 16.48 7.91
CA GLY A 109 -14.83 17.39 7.08
C GLY A 109 -14.39 17.45 5.62
N GLN A 110 -13.28 16.81 5.24
CA GLN A 110 -12.95 16.54 3.85
C GLN A 110 -13.59 15.23 3.40
N TYR A 111 -13.82 15.09 2.08
CA TYR A 111 -14.31 13.84 1.50
C TYR A 111 -13.32 12.70 1.80
N GLY A 112 -13.80 11.59 2.35
CA GLY A 112 -12.94 10.50 2.77
C GLY A 112 -12.13 10.78 4.05
N GLY A 113 -12.52 11.78 4.87
CA GLY A 113 -11.82 12.12 6.12
C GLY A 113 -11.59 10.91 7.02
N GLY A 114 -10.35 10.73 7.50
CA GLY A 114 -9.95 9.59 8.31
C GLY A 114 -8.48 9.22 8.15
N THR A 115 -8.06 8.17 8.84
CA THR A 115 -6.67 7.67 8.76
C THR A 115 -6.58 6.57 7.72
N VAL A 116 -5.59 6.68 6.84
CA VAL A 116 -5.29 5.76 5.74
C VAL A 116 -3.94 5.09 6.00
N MET A 117 -3.92 3.78 6.07
CA MET A 117 -2.72 2.94 6.22
C MET A 117 -2.51 2.10 4.96
N ILE A 118 -1.31 2.06 4.40
CA ILE A 118 -0.99 1.11 3.33
C ILE A 118 -0.93 -0.30 3.96
N TRP A 119 -2.07 -1.00 3.88
CA TRP A 119 -2.21 -2.33 4.46
C TRP A 119 -1.46 -3.38 3.63
N ASP A 120 -1.51 -3.29 2.29
CA ASP A 120 -0.67 -4.08 1.38
C ASP A 120 -0.43 -3.34 0.08
N ARG A 121 0.61 -3.71 -0.64
CA ARG A 121 0.90 -3.25 -2.00
C ARG A 121 1.83 -4.22 -2.73
N GLY A 122 1.78 -4.19 -4.04
CA GLY A 122 2.60 -5.03 -4.89
C GLY A 122 2.30 -4.82 -6.35
N THR A 123 2.48 -5.89 -7.13
CA THR A 123 2.14 -5.96 -8.55
C THR A 123 1.07 -7.01 -8.80
N TYR A 124 0.39 -6.89 -9.92
CA TYR A 124 -0.57 -7.87 -10.37
C TYR A 124 -0.52 -8.02 -11.89
N ASP A 125 -1.01 -9.14 -12.39
CA ASP A 125 -1.16 -9.44 -13.81
C ASP A 125 -2.52 -10.09 -14.08
N ALA A 126 -2.90 -10.17 -15.36
CA ALA A 126 -4.03 -10.99 -15.77
C ALA A 126 -3.74 -12.47 -15.49
N GLU A 127 -4.74 -13.20 -14.97
CA GLU A 127 -4.59 -14.63 -14.62
C GLU A 127 -4.32 -15.51 -15.85
N ASP A 128 -4.88 -15.14 -16.99
CA ASP A 128 -4.72 -15.85 -18.26
C ASP A 128 -3.42 -15.53 -19.02
N GLY A 129 -2.59 -14.65 -18.47
CA GLY A 129 -1.37 -14.18 -19.12
C GLY A 129 -1.60 -13.23 -20.31
N GLY A 130 -2.84 -12.83 -20.60
CA GLY A 130 -3.21 -11.94 -21.71
C GLY A 130 -2.85 -10.47 -21.51
N GLY A 131 -2.18 -10.15 -20.39
CA GLY A 131 -1.64 -8.82 -20.11
C GLY A 131 -2.72 -7.74 -19.91
N VAL A 132 -2.36 -6.51 -20.27
CA VAL A 132 -3.24 -5.34 -20.04
C VAL A 132 -4.56 -5.42 -20.81
N GLU A 133 -4.54 -6.00 -21.99
CA GLU A 133 -5.77 -6.11 -22.81
C GLU A 133 -6.79 -7.05 -22.18
N SER A 134 -6.36 -8.20 -21.69
CA SER A 134 -7.23 -9.12 -20.95
C SER A 134 -7.83 -8.47 -19.70
N LEU A 135 -7.04 -7.66 -19.00
CA LEU A 135 -7.54 -6.89 -17.83
C LEU A 135 -8.59 -5.85 -18.23
N ARG A 136 -8.41 -5.14 -19.35
CA ARG A 136 -9.40 -4.18 -19.88
C ARG A 136 -10.71 -4.87 -20.24
N GLU A 137 -10.62 -5.98 -20.96
CA GLU A 137 -11.79 -6.77 -21.33
C GLU A 137 -12.49 -7.34 -20.10
N GLY A 138 -11.75 -7.91 -19.14
CA GLY A 138 -12.28 -8.44 -17.90
C GLY A 138 -13.00 -7.35 -17.07
N TYR A 139 -12.39 -6.18 -16.94
CA TYR A 139 -13.02 -5.04 -16.28
C TYR A 139 -14.29 -4.58 -17.01
N ALA A 140 -14.27 -4.49 -18.34
CA ALA A 140 -15.42 -4.07 -19.12
C ALA A 140 -16.58 -5.08 -19.03
N ARG A 141 -16.28 -6.39 -19.07
CA ARG A 141 -17.28 -7.47 -18.90
C ARG A 141 -17.80 -7.53 -17.46
N GLY A 142 -17.00 -7.11 -16.47
CA GLY A 142 -17.28 -7.26 -15.05
C GLY A 142 -16.90 -8.65 -14.52
N ASP A 143 -15.85 -9.24 -15.08
CA ASP A 143 -15.22 -10.50 -14.66
C ASP A 143 -13.71 -10.33 -14.77
N LEU A 144 -13.12 -9.69 -13.75
CA LEU A 144 -11.72 -9.30 -13.73
C LEU A 144 -10.91 -10.30 -12.90
N LYS A 145 -10.20 -11.20 -13.57
CA LYS A 145 -9.36 -12.25 -12.98
C LYS A 145 -7.90 -11.83 -12.98
N ILE A 146 -7.29 -11.88 -11.79
CA ILE A 146 -5.95 -11.36 -11.56
C ILE A 146 -5.11 -12.30 -10.69
N VAL A 147 -3.81 -12.28 -10.88
CA VAL A 147 -2.83 -12.88 -9.98
C VAL A 147 -2.09 -11.77 -9.26
N MET A 148 -2.17 -11.76 -7.94
CA MET A 148 -1.56 -10.74 -7.09
C MET A 148 -0.20 -11.21 -6.53
N ARG A 149 0.74 -10.27 -6.40
CA ARG A 149 2.07 -10.45 -5.81
C ARG A 149 2.35 -9.31 -4.85
N GLY A 150 1.71 -9.37 -3.69
CA GLY A 150 1.90 -8.46 -2.56
C GLY A 150 2.69 -9.09 -1.44
N LYS A 151 2.80 -8.38 -0.34
CA LYS A 151 3.35 -8.91 0.91
C LYS A 151 2.34 -9.82 1.61
N ARG A 152 1.06 -9.45 1.56
CA ARG A 152 -0.06 -10.12 2.20
C ARG A 152 -1.03 -10.75 1.20
N MET A 153 -1.23 -10.09 0.06
CA MET A 153 -2.14 -10.55 -0.99
C MET A 153 -1.35 -11.21 -2.12
N HIS A 154 -1.58 -12.51 -2.32
CA HIS A 154 -0.94 -13.30 -3.37
C HIS A 154 -1.89 -14.35 -3.94
N GLY A 155 -1.50 -14.92 -5.10
CA GLY A 155 -2.30 -15.90 -5.83
C GLY A 155 -3.46 -15.29 -6.61
N GLY A 156 -4.36 -16.14 -7.07
CA GLY A 156 -5.49 -15.81 -7.93
C GLY A 156 -6.67 -15.18 -7.18
N TRP A 157 -7.22 -14.12 -7.76
CA TRP A 157 -8.39 -13.41 -7.25
C TRP A 157 -9.29 -13.00 -8.41
N VAL A 158 -10.59 -12.87 -8.14
CA VAL A 158 -11.53 -12.35 -9.11
C VAL A 158 -12.41 -11.26 -8.52
N LEU A 159 -12.65 -10.23 -9.30
CA LEU A 159 -13.68 -9.22 -9.07
C LEU A 159 -14.84 -9.46 -10.06
N VAL A 160 -16.02 -9.81 -9.54
CA VAL A 160 -17.21 -10.08 -10.34
C VAL A 160 -18.23 -8.99 -10.11
N ARG A 161 -18.61 -8.27 -11.18
CA ARG A 161 -19.62 -7.22 -11.12
C ARG A 161 -21.02 -7.82 -11.03
N MET A 162 -21.75 -7.41 -9.99
CA MET A 162 -23.14 -7.82 -9.82
C MET A 162 -24.05 -7.02 -10.76
N ARG A 163 -25.02 -7.70 -11.36
CA ARG A 163 -26.08 -7.05 -12.13
C ARG A 163 -27.12 -6.51 -11.14
N ARG A 164 -26.94 -5.26 -10.71
CA ARG A 164 -27.93 -4.54 -9.89
C ARG A 164 -28.15 -3.16 -10.47
N GLU A 165 -29.39 -2.71 -10.43
CA GLU A 165 -29.76 -1.32 -10.71
C GLU A 165 -29.30 -0.45 -9.53
N GLY A 166 -28.65 0.67 -9.80
CA GLY A 166 -28.18 1.60 -8.78
C GLY A 166 -27.06 2.51 -9.29
N GLU A 167 -26.78 3.58 -8.54
CA GLU A 167 -25.82 4.61 -8.94
C GLU A 167 -24.35 4.16 -8.90
N ARG A 168 -24.04 3.11 -8.14
CA ARG A 168 -22.67 2.58 -7.99
C ARG A 168 -22.62 1.11 -8.32
N ALA A 169 -21.67 0.74 -9.18
CA ALA A 169 -21.44 -0.66 -9.50
C ALA A 169 -20.95 -1.42 -8.25
N GLN A 170 -21.62 -2.52 -7.97
CA GLN A 170 -21.27 -3.43 -6.89
C GLN A 170 -20.58 -4.65 -7.48
N TRP A 171 -19.48 -5.03 -6.84
CA TRP A 171 -18.67 -6.18 -7.23
C TRP A 171 -18.49 -7.12 -6.03
N LEU A 172 -18.07 -8.33 -6.32
CA LEU A 172 -17.66 -9.31 -5.32
C LEU A 172 -16.17 -9.58 -5.52
N LEU A 173 -15.38 -9.41 -4.47
CA LEU A 173 -13.98 -9.86 -4.40
C LEU A 173 -13.96 -11.26 -3.82
N ILE A 174 -13.37 -12.21 -4.57
CA ILE A 174 -13.36 -13.64 -4.24
C ILE A 174 -11.96 -14.18 -4.47
N LYS A 175 -11.46 -14.99 -3.52
CA LYS A 175 -10.23 -15.77 -3.68
C LYS A 175 -10.45 -16.96 -4.61
N HIS A 176 -9.54 -17.21 -5.54
CA HIS A 176 -9.57 -18.45 -6.32
C HIS A 176 -9.16 -19.65 -5.47
N ARG A 177 -9.61 -20.84 -5.88
CA ARG A 177 -9.19 -22.13 -5.31
C ARG A 177 -7.83 -22.52 -5.90
N ASP A 178 -6.77 -21.94 -5.35
CA ASP A 178 -5.40 -22.22 -5.72
C ASP A 178 -4.59 -22.63 -4.47
N GLU A 179 -3.31 -22.88 -4.63
CA GLU A 179 -2.38 -23.28 -3.56
C GLU A 179 -2.23 -22.28 -2.42
N THR A 180 -2.63 -21.02 -2.65
CA THR A 180 -2.57 -19.95 -1.65
C THR A 180 -3.90 -19.77 -0.90
N ALA A 181 -4.95 -20.52 -1.24
CA ALA A 181 -6.24 -20.44 -0.57
C ALA A 181 -6.18 -21.06 0.83
N ASP A 182 -6.68 -20.36 1.84
CA ASP A 182 -6.72 -20.83 3.22
C ASP A 182 -7.97 -20.31 3.95
N ALA A 183 -8.92 -21.19 4.24
CA ALA A 183 -10.14 -20.86 4.93
C ALA A 183 -9.95 -20.58 6.44
N LYS A 184 -8.78 -20.93 7.01
CA LYS A 184 -8.48 -20.74 8.43
C LYS A 184 -7.70 -19.44 8.69
N TYR A 185 -7.09 -18.85 7.65
CA TYR A 185 -6.30 -17.64 7.78
C TYR A 185 -7.17 -16.40 7.67
N ASP A 186 -7.30 -15.66 8.77
CA ASP A 186 -7.94 -14.34 8.80
C ASP A 186 -6.88 -13.23 8.60
N VAL A 187 -6.49 -13.01 7.36
CA VAL A 187 -5.50 -12.00 6.99
C VAL A 187 -5.83 -10.59 7.50
N VAL A 188 -7.11 -10.28 7.71
CA VAL A 188 -7.57 -8.96 8.19
C VAL A 188 -7.35 -8.82 9.70
N ALA A 189 -7.57 -9.89 10.45
CA ALA A 189 -7.36 -9.92 11.89
C ALA A 189 -5.87 -10.05 12.26
N ASP A 190 -5.13 -10.85 11.50
CA ASP A 190 -3.72 -11.17 11.81
C ASP A 190 -2.76 -10.05 11.39
N GLU A 191 -3.13 -9.27 10.36
CA GLU A 191 -2.25 -8.25 9.77
C GLU A 191 -2.68 -6.81 10.13
N MET A 192 -2.20 -6.31 11.28
CA MET A 192 -2.66 -5.06 11.89
C MET A 192 -1.83 -3.82 11.58
N THR A 193 -0.66 -3.98 10.94
CA THR A 193 0.30 -2.88 10.72
C THR A 193 0.41 -2.50 9.24
N SER A 194 1.03 -1.35 8.95
CA SER A 194 1.35 -0.94 7.58
C SER A 194 2.40 -1.87 6.96
N ALA A 195 2.16 -2.34 5.75
CA ALA A 195 3.12 -3.14 4.98
C ALA A 195 4.40 -2.37 4.62
N VAL A 196 4.36 -1.04 4.70
CA VAL A 196 5.44 -0.13 4.29
C VAL A 196 6.16 0.46 5.49
N SER A 197 5.40 1.06 6.41
CA SER A 197 5.99 1.76 7.56
C SER A 197 6.08 0.91 8.83
N GLY A 198 5.42 -0.26 8.87
CA GLY A 198 5.32 -1.13 10.04
C GLY A 198 4.44 -0.56 11.17
N ARG A 199 3.81 0.60 10.97
CA ARG A 199 3.02 1.31 12.00
C ARG A 199 1.59 0.82 12.06
N THR A 200 0.98 0.96 13.25
CA THR A 200 -0.45 0.77 13.46
C THR A 200 -1.27 1.95 12.95
N MET A 201 -2.59 1.80 12.88
CA MET A 201 -3.51 2.89 12.53
C MET A 201 -3.43 4.05 13.51
N GLU A 202 -3.29 3.77 14.81
CA GLU A 202 -3.18 4.76 15.89
C GLU A 202 -1.89 5.57 15.77
N GLU A 203 -0.77 4.90 15.49
CA GLU A 203 0.52 5.56 15.29
C GLU A 203 0.52 6.47 14.05
N ILE A 204 -0.18 6.07 12.98
CA ILE A 204 -0.34 6.92 11.79
C ILE A 204 -1.24 8.11 12.11
N ALA A 205 -2.33 7.91 12.86
CA ALA A 205 -3.29 8.95 13.24
C ALA A 205 -2.66 10.03 14.14
N THR A 206 -1.79 9.64 15.07
CA THR A 206 -1.18 10.54 16.06
C THR A 206 0.00 11.33 15.54
N ARG A 207 0.58 10.97 14.40
CA ARG A 207 1.76 11.60 13.84
C ARG A 207 1.49 13.00 13.30
N LYS A 208 1.59 14.01 14.18
CA LYS A 208 1.75 15.42 13.78
C LYS A 208 3.08 15.56 13.05
N GLY A 209 3.08 15.67 11.69
CA GLY A 209 4.28 16.18 11.07
C GLY A 209 4.87 15.51 9.83
N ARG A 210 4.17 14.64 9.14
CA ARG A 210 4.39 14.45 7.70
C ARG A 210 3.03 14.41 7.00
N VAL A 211 2.46 15.58 6.87
CA VAL A 211 1.49 15.82 5.81
C VAL A 211 2.28 15.61 4.51
N TRP A 212 1.98 14.56 3.78
CA TRP A 212 2.56 14.36 2.46
C TRP A 212 2.09 15.52 1.58
N GLN A 213 3.01 16.43 1.23
CA GLN A 213 2.72 17.57 0.35
C GLN A 213 3.15 17.16 -1.05
N SER A 214 2.19 16.86 -1.91
CA SER A 214 2.40 16.55 -3.32
C SER A 214 2.94 17.73 -4.15
N ASN A 215 2.91 18.94 -3.60
CA ASN A 215 3.29 20.18 -4.26
C ASN A 215 4.61 20.78 -3.75
N ARG A 216 5.54 19.99 -3.24
CA ARG A 216 6.90 20.49 -3.12
C ARG A 216 7.52 20.50 -4.50
N ASP A 217 7.53 21.68 -5.13
CA ASP A 217 8.48 22.00 -6.18
C ASP A 217 9.88 21.60 -5.70
N SER A 218 10.59 20.85 -6.55
CA SER A 218 11.94 20.36 -6.31
C SER A 218 13.01 21.47 -6.29
N SER A 219 12.63 22.75 -6.07
CA SER A 219 13.48 23.93 -6.13
C SER A 219 13.82 24.56 -4.78
N GLU A 220 13.28 24.07 -3.65
CA GLU A 220 13.77 24.55 -2.34
C GLU A 220 14.78 23.57 -1.73
N GLU A 221 16.06 23.87 -1.94
CA GLU A 221 17.17 23.34 -1.13
C GLU A 221 16.93 23.67 0.36
N PRO A 222 17.22 22.73 1.30
CA PRO A 222 17.08 23.00 2.71
C PRO A 222 18.06 24.12 3.12
N LYS A 223 17.53 25.30 3.44
CA LYS A 223 18.32 26.38 4.06
C LYS A 223 19.02 25.84 5.30
N LYS A 224 20.35 25.70 5.21
CA LYS A 224 21.23 25.37 6.32
C LYS A 224 21.03 26.42 7.42
N LYS A 225 20.60 25.99 8.60
CA LYS A 225 20.59 26.85 9.80
C LYS A 225 22.02 27.34 10.06
N PRO A 226 22.23 28.64 10.33
CA PRO A 226 23.57 29.15 10.64
C PRO A 226 24.06 28.53 11.95
N ALA A 227 25.28 27.98 11.92
CA ALA A 227 25.95 27.43 13.08
C ALA A 227 26.15 28.53 14.13
N SER A 228 25.62 28.35 15.33
CA SER A 228 25.88 29.24 16.46
C SER A 228 27.36 29.18 16.82
N LYS A 229 28.05 30.30 16.69
CA LYS A 229 29.44 30.49 17.14
C LYS A 229 29.50 30.33 18.65
N LYS A 230 30.05 29.21 19.14
CA LYS A 230 30.51 29.12 20.56
C LYS A 230 31.73 29.98 20.71
N LYS A 231 31.63 30.99 21.59
CA LYS A 231 32.75 31.80 22.10
C LYS A 231 33.75 30.88 22.80
N VAL A 232 34.99 30.95 22.33
CA VAL A 232 36.13 30.41 23.04
C VAL A 232 36.60 31.44 24.05
N ALA A 233 36.63 31.07 25.31
CA ALA A 233 37.29 31.87 26.36
C ALA A 233 38.37 31.02 27.06
N GLY A 234 39.58 31.48 26.95
CA GLY A 234 40.60 31.50 27.98
C GLY A 234 41.37 30.24 28.33
N ALA A 235 42.55 30.19 27.80
CA ALA A 235 43.67 29.33 28.27
C ALA A 235 44.09 29.61 29.73
N ARG A 236 44.31 28.57 30.51
CA ARG A 236 45.29 28.64 31.64
C ARG A 236 45.97 27.26 31.86
N LYS A 237 47.25 27.34 31.80
CA LYS A 237 48.46 26.55 32.11
C LYS A 237 48.29 25.32 33.00
N ARG A 238 49.05 24.28 32.54
CA ARG A 238 49.51 23.11 33.32
C ARG A 238 50.45 23.47 34.47
N PRO A 239 50.66 22.56 35.46
CA PRO A 239 51.92 21.81 35.44
C PRO A 239 51.75 20.30 35.68
N ALA A 240 52.82 19.60 35.30
CA ALA A 240 53.07 18.18 35.35
C ALA A 240 53.52 17.70 36.74
N THR A 241 53.21 16.43 37.06
CA THR A 241 54.11 15.54 37.86
C THR A 241 53.67 14.09 37.64
N THR A 242 54.53 13.36 37.08
CA THR A 242 55.24 12.11 37.43
C THR A 242 54.56 11.11 38.37
N GLY A 243 54.48 9.86 37.96
CA GLY A 243 54.71 8.79 38.89
C GLY A 243 53.93 7.48 38.67
N ARG A 244 54.57 6.55 38.01
CA ARG A 244 54.88 5.17 38.42
C ARG A 244 53.87 4.07 38.21
N ARG A 245 54.31 3.14 37.39
CA ARG A 245 54.08 1.71 37.18
C ARG A 245 53.49 0.94 38.35
N THR A 246 52.57 -0.02 37.99
CA THR A 246 52.86 -1.46 38.23
C THR A 246 51.90 -2.35 37.45
N SER A 247 52.49 -3.35 36.85
CA SER A 247 51.96 -4.51 36.17
C SER A 247 51.42 -5.55 37.14
N VAL A 248 50.50 -6.42 36.71
CA VAL A 248 50.45 -7.90 36.93
C VAL A 248 49.21 -8.41 36.15
N ALA A 249 49.34 -9.13 35.16
CA ALA A 249 49.40 -10.52 34.74
C ALA A 249 48.26 -11.45 35.17
N ALA A 250 47.69 -12.04 34.13
CA ALA A 250 47.26 -13.42 33.92
C ALA A 250 46.11 -14.05 34.75
N SER A 251 45.11 -14.60 34.06
CA SER A 251 44.97 -16.05 33.99
C SER A 251 43.74 -16.50 33.20
N ARG A 252 44.01 -17.31 32.23
CA ARG A 252 43.19 -18.27 31.48
C ARG A 252 42.31 -19.14 32.38
N ARG A 253 41.14 -19.53 31.86
CA ARG A 253 40.65 -20.93 31.74
C ARG A 253 39.32 -21.04 31.01
N LYS A 254 39.31 -21.74 29.89
CA LYS A 254 38.26 -22.69 29.43
C LYS A 254 38.67 -24.06 30.06
N PRO A 255 37.81 -25.09 30.15
CA PRO A 255 36.93 -25.74 29.17
C PRO A 255 35.61 -26.29 29.81
N SER A 256 34.67 -26.93 29.23
CA SER A 256 34.56 -28.17 28.49
C SER A 256 33.05 -28.56 28.33
N SER A 257 32.69 -29.08 27.18
CA SER A 257 31.48 -29.90 26.98
C SER A 257 31.66 -31.31 27.62
N PRO A 258 30.53 -32.05 27.84
CA PRO A 258 30.36 -33.35 27.18
C PRO A 258 28.93 -33.66 26.76
N ARG A 259 28.72 -34.07 25.51
CA ARG A 259 28.53 -35.44 24.97
C ARG A 259 27.38 -36.28 25.52
N ALA A 260 26.38 -36.47 24.60
CA ALA A 260 25.58 -37.61 24.24
C ALA A 260 25.21 -38.69 25.29
N ARG A 261 23.93 -39.05 25.32
CA ARG A 261 23.53 -40.45 25.38
C ARG A 261 22.27 -40.73 24.57
N ARG A 262 22.38 -41.78 23.80
CA ARG A 262 21.45 -42.53 22.97
C ARG A 262 20.81 -43.61 23.82
N SER A 263 19.51 -43.89 23.65
CA SER A 263 18.87 -45.19 23.98
C SER A 263 17.47 -45.16 23.35
N THR A 264 17.16 -45.81 22.28
CA THR A 264 16.84 -47.23 21.96
C THR A 264 15.52 -47.71 22.54
N ARG A 265 14.61 -48.08 21.59
CA ARG A 265 13.64 -49.20 21.54
C ARG A 265 12.56 -49.21 22.61
N SER A 266 11.33 -49.63 22.39
CA SER A 266 10.78 -50.70 21.55
C SER A 266 9.25 -50.69 21.59
N THR A 267 8.63 -51.04 20.49
CA THR A 267 7.47 -51.91 20.25
C THR A 267 6.34 -52.01 21.29
N SER A 268 5.14 -51.68 20.91
CA SER A 268 4.02 -52.60 20.65
C SER A 268 2.96 -51.88 19.83
#